data_0147412f111f8e77700ccc85c4666a68
#
_entry.id   0147412f111f8e77700ccc85c4666a68
#
_cell.length_a   1.000
_cell.length_b   1.000
_cell.length_c   1.000
_cell.angle_alpha   90.00
_cell.angle_beta   90.00
_cell.angle_gamma   90.00
#
_symmetry.space_group_name_H-M   'P 1'
#
loop_
_entity.id
_entity.type
_entity.pdbx_description
1 polymer ?
#
loop_
_entity_poly.entity_id
_entity_poly.type
_entity_poly.pdbx_seq_one_letter_code
_entity_poly.pdbx_strand_id
1 'polypeptide(L)'
;MKGKVYLVGAGPGDYKLLTLKGLECIKKADVIVYDRLANKNYLKEAKENCEFIYVGKASSNHTLPQDDINRVIADKAKEGKIVTRLKGGDPYVFGRGGEEGELLKEEGIEFEVVPGITSAIGGLCYAGIPITHRDYASSFHVITGHLRDDDKENPEINWNALANTNGTLVFLMGVANLQKISSNLIKEGKSKDTPVALISWATRSNQRVITSTLENVYETAVRENVKPPTLIAVGDVVELRDKLNFFESKPLFGKNVIVTRSRTQSSSLVSKISDLGGNPIEVPTIKIEKIENNIALE
;
A
#
# COMPACT_ATOMS: atom_id res chain seq x y z
N MET A 1 -18.73 18.17 20.86
CA MET A 1 -18.92 16.72 20.50
C MET A 1 -17.61 16.03 20.80
N LYS A 2 -17.61 14.76 21.25
CA LYS A 2 -16.36 13.99 21.38
C LYS A 2 -15.85 13.68 19.97
N GLY A 3 -14.56 13.84 19.74
CA GLY A 3 -13.94 13.47 18.49
C GLY A 3 -13.94 11.95 18.30
N LYS A 4 -13.70 11.52 17.06
CA LYS A 4 -13.64 10.10 16.69
C LYS A 4 -12.50 9.86 15.71
N VAL A 5 -11.83 8.70 15.83
CA VAL A 5 -10.75 8.31 14.94
C VAL A 5 -11.17 7.13 14.05
N TYR A 6 -10.87 7.21 12.77
CA TYR A 6 -10.97 6.11 11.82
C TYR A 6 -9.56 5.70 11.38
N LEU A 7 -9.15 4.46 11.69
CA LEU A 7 -7.93 3.85 11.18
C LEU A 7 -8.28 3.18 9.84
N VAL A 8 -7.95 3.83 8.73
CA VAL A 8 -8.45 3.44 7.39
C VAL A 8 -7.33 2.86 6.55
N GLY A 9 -7.55 1.66 6.03
CA GLY A 9 -6.70 1.04 5.03
C GLY A 9 -6.88 1.69 3.65
N ALA A 10 -5.81 2.23 3.12
CA ALA A 10 -5.77 2.91 1.81
C ALA A 10 -5.58 1.95 0.62
N GLY A 11 -5.50 0.66 0.89
CA GLY A 11 -5.18 -0.32 -0.15
C GLY A 11 -3.73 -0.27 -0.63
N PRO A 12 -3.38 -1.08 -1.64
CA PRO A 12 -1.99 -1.29 -2.06
C PRO A 12 -1.43 -0.21 -2.99
N GLY A 13 -2.28 0.69 -3.52
CA GLY A 13 -1.82 1.77 -4.38
C GLY A 13 -2.80 2.22 -5.47
N ASP A 14 -3.52 1.30 -6.12
CA ASP A 14 -4.59 1.64 -7.05
C ASP A 14 -5.71 2.38 -6.31
N TYR A 15 -6.09 3.55 -6.85
CA TYR A 15 -7.13 4.40 -6.28
C TYR A 15 -8.48 3.67 -6.13
N LYS A 16 -8.82 2.77 -7.06
CA LYS A 16 -10.09 2.02 -7.04
C LYS A 16 -10.13 0.86 -6.04
N LEU A 17 -8.99 0.57 -5.37
CA LEU A 17 -8.92 -0.48 -4.35
C LEU A 17 -9.16 0.05 -2.92
N LEU A 18 -9.61 1.28 -2.77
CA LEU A 18 -10.13 1.79 -1.50
C LEU A 18 -11.54 1.22 -1.26
N THR A 19 -11.80 0.84 -0.01
CA THR A 19 -13.16 0.40 0.35
C THR A 19 -14.15 1.58 0.32
N LEU A 20 -15.41 1.32 0.04
CA LEU A 20 -16.48 2.34 0.10
C LEU A 20 -16.53 3.03 1.47
N LYS A 21 -16.40 2.24 2.55
CA LYS A 21 -16.35 2.78 3.92
C LYS A 21 -15.13 3.66 4.15
N GLY A 22 -13.98 3.29 3.61
CA GLY A 22 -12.76 4.12 3.65
C GLY A 22 -12.97 5.47 2.96
N LEU A 23 -13.62 5.48 1.80
CA LEU A 23 -13.97 6.71 1.08
C LEU A 23 -14.93 7.60 1.90
N GLU A 24 -15.94 7.00 2.54
CA GLU A 24 -16.85 7.75 3.41
C GLU A 24 -16.13 8.39 4.60
N CYS A 25 -15.16 7.68 5.20
CA CYS A 25 -14.36 8.22 6.30
C CYS A 25 -13.50 9.41 5.83
N ILE A 26 -12.91 9.33 4.64
CA ILE A 26 -12.15 10.44 4.04
C ILE A 26 -13.06 11.66 3.82
N LYS A 27 -14.25 11.47 3.25
CA LYS A 27 -15.20 12.56 2.98
C LYS A 27 -15.72 13.25 4.25
N LYS A 28 -15.81 12.54 5.37
CA LYS A 28 -16.27 13.06 6.65
C LYS A 28 -15.15 13.70 7.49
N ALA A 29 -13.89 13.44 7.19
CA ALA A 29 -12.76 13.83 8.00
C ALA A 29 -12.63 15.36 8.17
N ASP A 30 -12.37 15.80 9.41
CA ASP A 30 -11.88 17.14 9.72
C ASP A 30 -10.35 17.20 9.56
N VAL A 31 -9.69 16.06 9.86
CA VAL A 31 -8.25 15.89 9.78
C VAL A 31 -7.92 14.55 9.12
N ILE A 32 -7.02 14.56 8.15
CA ILE A 32 -6.46 13.33 7.56
C ILE A 32 -4.97 13.26 7.89
N VAL A 33 -4.59 12.23 8.65
CA VAL A 33 -3.19 11.90 8.96
C VAL A 33 -2.75 10.79 8.01
N TYR A 34 -1.74 11.01 7.17
CA TYR A 34 -1.37 10.08 6.11
C TYR A 34 0.15 9.93 5.92
N ASP A 35 0.57 8.82 5.33
CA ASP A 35 1.97 8.51 5.04
C ASP A 35 2.26 8.36 3.53
N ARG A 36 3.52 8.06 3.18
CA ARG A 36 4.01 7.96 1.81
C ARG A 36 3.35 6.85 0.98
N LEU A 37 2.88 5.77 1.61
CA LEU A 37 2.35 4.60 0.89
C LEU A 37 0.90 4.81 0.49
N ALA A 38 0.15 5.66 1.20
CA ALA A 38 -1.20 6.02 0.80
C ALA A 38 -1.21 6.77 -0.55
N ASN A 39 -2.21 6.49 -1.38
CA ASN A 39 -2.38 7.20 -2.64
C ASN A 39 -2.88 8.63 -2.38
N LYS A 40 -2.05 9.63 -2.70
CA LYS A 40 -2.38 11.05 -2.45
C LYS A 40 -3.64 11.54 -3.17
N ASN A 41 -4.10 10.85 -4.20
CA ASN A 41 -5.34 11.23 -4.88
C ASN A 41 -6.56 11.12 -3.97
N TYR A 42 -6.51 10.32 -2.90
CA TYR A 42 -7.58 10.25 -1.91
C TYR A 42 -7.80 11.57 -1.17
N LEU A 43 -6.78 12.41 -1.04
CA LEU A 43 -6.90 13.71 -0.38
C LEU A 43 -7.85 14.66 -1.12
N LYS A 44 -8.05 14.43 -2.42
CA LYS A 44 -9.00 15.21 -3.25
C LYS A 44 -10.47 14.92 -2.93
N GLU A 45 -10.73 13.79 -2.26
CA GLU A 45 -12.09 13.38 -1.83
C GLU A 45 -12.52 14.00 -0.49
N ALA A 46 -11.58 14.59 0.23
CA ALA A 46 -11.86 15.24 1.50
C ALA A 46 -12.67 16.52 1.31
N LYS A 47 -13.39 16.93 2.35
CA LYS A 47 -14.10 18.22 2.35
C LYS A 47 -13.12 19.41 2.28
N GLU A 48 -13.61 20.54 1.81
CA GLU A 48 -12.79 21.72 1.50
C GLU A 48 -11.92 22.21 2.68
N ASN A 49 -12.44 22.15 3.91
CA ASN A 49 -11.75 22.61 5.12
C ASN A 49 -11.03 21.50 5.87
N CYS A 50 -10.69 20.38 5.23
CA CYS A 50 -9.98 19.27 5.86
C CYS A 50 -8.51 19.63 6.07
N GLU A 51 -8.01 19.42 7.29
CA GLU A 51 -6.58 19.55 7.62
C GLU A 51 -5.83 18.30 7.16
N PHE A 52 -4.66 18.45 6.51
CA PHE A 52 -3.83 17.34 6.07
C PHE A 52 -2.51 17.31 6.84
N ILE A 53 -2.24 16.20 7.55
CA ILE A 53 -1.01 15.99 8.31
C ILE A 53 -0.23 14.84 7.71
N TYR A 54 0.92 15.14 7.12
CA TYR A 54 1.83 14.14 6.57
C TYR A 54 2.78 13.63 7.65
N VAL A 55 2.77 12.33 7.91
CA VAL A 55 3.60 11.68 8.95
C VAL A 55 4.63 10.68 8.38
N GLY A 56 4.79 10.62 7.06
CA GLY A 56 5.81 9.81 6.41
C GLY A 56 7.21 10.41 6.51
N LYS A 57 8.22 9.69 6.02
CA LYS A 57 9.60 10.23 5.92
C LYS A 57 9.58 11.47 5.03
N ALA A 58 9.91 12.61 5.60
CA ALA A 58 10.26 13.79 4.83
C ALA A 58 11.66 13.61 4.23
N SER A 59 11.98 14.36 3.17
CA SER A 59 13.31 14.37 2.53
C SER A 59 14.45 14.82 3.46
N SER A 60 14.13 15.40 4.62
CA SER A 60 15.05 15.77 5.69
C SER A 60 14.95 14.77 6.85
N ASN A 61 15.69 13.73 6.79
CA ASN A 61 16.16 12.74 7.80
C ASN A 61 15.37 12.41 9.08
N HIS A 62 14.23 13.01 9.39
CA HIS A 62 13.45 12.69 10.59
C HIS A 62 12.10 12.08 10.25
N THR A 63 11.98 10.77 10.45
CA THR A 63 10.66 10.11 10.53
C THR A 63 10.10 10.43 11.92
N LEU A 64 8.84 10.89 12.00
CA LEU A 64 8.17 11.00 13.28
C LEU A 64 8.16 9.61 13.94
N PRO A 65 8.62 9.48 15.19
CA PRO A 65 8.46 8.26 15.98
C PRO A 65 6.98 7.84 16.01
N GLN A 66 6.71 6.55 16.15
CA GLN A 66 5.32 6.08 16.18
C GLN A 66 4.52 6.71 17.31
N ASP A 67 5.14 6.91 18.47
CA ASP A 67 4.50 7.55 19.62
C ASP A 67 4.05 8.97 19.32
N ASP A 68 4.83 9.72 18.55
CA ASP A 68 4.45 11.08 18.14
C ASP A 68 3.30 11.05 17.13
N ILE A 69 3.27 10.06 16.23
CA ILE A 69 2.13 9.86 15.31
C ILE A 69 0.86 9.55 16.12
N ASN A 70 0.96 8.65 17.09
CA ASN A 70 -0.13 8.25 17.96
C ASN A 70 -0.69 9.46 18.72
N ARG A 71 0.20 10.32 19.27
CA ARG A 71 -0.19 11.55 19.95
C ARG A 71 -0.90 12.53 19.03
N VAL A 72 -0.35 12.78 17.83
CA VAL A 72 -1.00 13.67 16.84
C VAL A 72 -2.44 13.24 16.57
N ILE A 73 -2.68 11.95 16.39
CA ILE A 73 -4.02 11.40 16.13
C ILE A 73 -4.94 11.63 17.34
N ALA A 74 -4.44 11.32 18.56
CA ALA A 74 -5.20 11.45 19.80
C ALA A 74 -5.52 12.91 20.12
N ASP A 75 -4.56 13.82 19.99
CA ASP A 75 -4.73 15.24 20.28
C ASP A 75 -5.77 15.89 19.35
N LYS A 76 -5.74 15.58 18.06
CA LYS A 76 -6.76 16.04 17.12
C LYS A 76 -8.15 15.52 17.45
N ALA A 77 -8.26 14.29 17.92
CA ALA A 77 -9.55 13.74 18.37
C ALA A 77 -10.03 14.41 19.67
N LYS A 78 -9.12 14.74 20.60
CA LYS A 78 -9.45 15.51 21.83
C LYS A 78 -9.98 16.92 21.53
N GLU A 79 -9.53 17.54 20.42
CA GLU A 79 -10.09 18.80 19.91
C GLU A 79 -11.54 18.66 19.40
N GLY A 80 -12.14 17.47 19.46
CA GLY A 80 -13.49 17.19 18.98
C GLY A 80 -13.58 16.93 17.47
N LYS A 81 -12.44 16.68 16.82
CA LYS A 81 -12.37 16.46 15.36
C LYS A 81 -12.65 15.01 14.98
N ILE A 82 -13.17 14.82 13.76
CA ILE A 82 -13.21 13.52 13.09
C ILE A 82 -11.86 13.33 12.39
N VAL A 83 -11.06 12.40 12.88
CA VAL A 83 -9.71 12.11 12.38
C VAL A 83 -9.73 10.85 11.54
N THR A 84 -9.22 10.92 10.31
CA THR A 84 -8.96 9.74 9.48
C THR A 84 -7.47 9.51 9.38
N ARG A 85 -6.98 8.43 10.00
CA ARG A 85 -5.61 7.93 9.83
C ARG A 85 -5.59 7.03 8.59
N LEU A 86 -5.06 7.54 7.47
CA LEU A 86 -5.01 6.84 6.19
C LEU A 86 -3.67 6.10 6.07
N LYS A 87 -3.70 4.77 6.04
CA LYS A 87 -2.54 3.87 6.08
C LYS A 87 -2.45 3.04 4.81
N GLY A 88 -1.26 2.93 4.20
CA GLY A 88 -1.06 2.04 3.05
C GLY A 88 -1.41 0.58 3.39
N GLY A 89 -2.07 -0.13 2.48
CA GLY A 89 -2.54 -1.49 2.70
C GLY A 89 -3.70 -1.58 3.68
N ASP A 90 -3.55 -2.39 4.71
CA ASP A 90 -4.49 -2.62 5.81
C ASP A 90 -3.89 -2.13 7.14
N PRO A 91 -4.66 -1.48 8.04
CA PRO A 91 -4.14 -0.95 9.29
C PRO A 91 -3.53 -2.01 10.21
N TYR A 92 -4.08 -3.23 10.22
CA TYR A 92 -3.69 -4.31 11.12
C TYR A 92 -2.71 -5.31 10.49
N VAL A 93 -2.37 -5.18 9.20
CA VAL A 93 -1.37 -6.03 8.55
C VAL A 93 -0.04 -5.29 8.45
N PHE A 94 0.82 -5.45 9.46
CA PHE A 94 2.12 -4.75 9.60
C PHE A 94 2.04 -3.22 9.50
N GLY A 95 0.86 -2.67 9.79
CA GLY A 95 0.59 -1.24 9.73
C GLY A 95 0.70 -0.54 11.09
N ARG A 96 0.99 -1.24 12.18
CA ARG A 96 1.03 -0.72 13.56
C ARG A 96 -0.30 -0.10 14.03
N GLY A 97 -1.41 -0.42 13.35
CA GLY A 97 -2.74 0.08 13.72
C GLY A 97 -3.21 -0.44 15.08
N GLY A 98 -2.69 -1.60 15.54
CA GLY A 98 -2.92 -2.10 16.89
C GLY A 98 -2.41 -1.13 17.95
N GLU A 99 -1.16 -0.69 17.86
CA GLU A 99 -0.54 0.28 18.76
C GLU A 99 -1.28 1.63 18.76
N GLU A 100 -1.70 2.10 17.58
CA GLU A 100 -2.54 3.31 17.46
C GLU A 100 -3.88 3.12 18.19
N GLY A 101 -4.54 1.95 18.04
CA GLY A 101 -5.81 1.62 18.68
C GLY A 101 -5.71 1.46 20.20
N GLU A 102 -4.63 0.86 20.70
CA GLU A 102 -4.35 0.71 22.14
C GLU A 102 -4.27 2.07 22.82
N LEU A 103 -3.46 3.01 22.30
CA LEU A 103 -3.39 4.36 22.85
C LEU A 103 -4.74 5.08 22.82
N LEU A 104 -5.48 5.00 21.71
CA LEU A 104 -6.81 5.62 21.61
C LEU A 104 -7.78 5.07 22.68
N LYS A 105 -7.72 3.76 22.92
CA LYS A 105 -8.54 3.11 23.94
C LYS A 105 -8.15 3.55 25.36
N GLU A 106 -6.87 3.59 25.65
CA GLU A 106 -6.33 4.07 26.95
C GLU A 106 -6.76 5.50 27.26
N GLU A 107 -6.79 6.35 26.22
CA GLU A 107 -7.20 7.76 26.36
C GLU A 107 -8.72 7.99 26.29
N GLY A 108 -9.52 6.92 26.18
CA GLY A 108 -10.98 6.99 26.13
C GLY A 108 -11.51 7.64 24.85
N ILE A 109 -10.74 7.60 23.76
CA ILE A 109 -11.13 8.13 22.46
C ILE A 109 -11.87 7.04 21.67
N GLU A 110 -13.02 7.38 21.11
CA GLU A 110 -13.75 6.47 20.24
C GLU A 110 -13.02 6.28 18.93
N PHE A 111 -12.79 5.03 18.53
CA PHE A 111 -12.17 4.72 17.24
C PHE A 111 -12.84 3.55 16.54
N GLU A 112 -12.62 3.48 15.26
CA GLU A 112 -13.07 2.39 14.38
C GLU A 112 -11.99 2.05 13.38
N VAL A 113 -11.78 0.74 13.13
CA VAL A 113 -10.85 0.26 12.12
C VAL A 113 -11.61 -0.09 10.85
N VAL A 114 -11.18 0.48 9.74
CA VAL A 114 -11.72 0.20 8.41
C VAL A 114 -10.68 -0.59 7.63
N PRO A 115 -10.89 -1.89 7.39
CA PRO A 115 -9.95 -2.72 6.66
C PRO A 115 -9.64 -2.17 5.27
N GLY A 116 -8.44 -2.48 4.79
CA GLY A 116 -8.00 -2.20 3.43
C GLY A 116 -7.40 -3.45 2.78
N ILE A 117 -7.23 -3.40 1.47
CA ILE A 117 -6.58 -4.50 0.75
C ILE A 117 -5.08 -4.43 1.04
N THR A 118 -4.55 -5.41 1.80
CA THR A 118 -3.11 -5.52 2.02
C THR A 118 -2.37 -5.74 0.70
N SER A 119 -1.17 -5.17 0.57
CA SER A 119 -0.31 -5.39 -0.59
C SER A 119 0.07 -6.87 -0.79
N ALA A 120 0.10 -7.66 0.28
CA ALA A 120 0.34 -9.10 0.19
C ALA A 120 -0.70 -9.82 -0.70
N ILE A 121 -1.95 -9.37 -0.70
CA ILE A 121 -3.02 -9.92 -1.54
C ILE A 121 -3.13 -9.14 -2.85
N GLY A 122 -3.36 -7.82 -2.77
CA GLY A 122 -3.59 -7.00 -3.94
C GLY A 122 -2.38 -6.89 -4.86
N GLY A 123 -1.18 -6.89 -4.28
CA GLY A 123 0.07 -6.82 -5.05
C GLY A 123 0.34 -8.09 -5.86
N LEU A 124 0.14 -9.27 -5.26
CA LEU A 124 0.28 -10.53 -5.99
C LEU A 124 -0.77 -10.65 -7.09
N CYS A 125 -2.03 -10.30 -6.79
CA CYS A 125 -3.12 -10.31 -7.77
C CYS A 125 -2.76 -9.46 -9.01
N TYR A 126 -2.29 -8.23 -8.82
CA TYR A 126 -1.91 -7.34 -9.92
C TYR A 126 -0.61 -7.77 -10.63
N ALA A 127 0.22 -8.56 -9.97
CA ALA A 127 1.38 -9.20 -10.60
C ALA A 127 0.99 -10.46 -11.41
N GLY A 128 -0.28 -10.85 -11.46
CA GLY A 128 -0.74 -12.07 -12.11
C GLY A 128 -0.37 -13.36 -11.34
N ILE A 129 -0.17 -13.22 -10.02
CA ILE A 129 0.21 -14.33 -9.14
C ILE A 129 -0.95 -14.57 -8.16
N PRO A 130 -1.72 -15.66 -8.30
CA PRO A 130 -2.72 -16.03 -7.30
C PRO A 130 -2.04 -16.46 -6.01
N ILE A 131 -2.45 -15.87 -4.87
CA ILE A 131 -1.79 -16.18 -3.58
C ILE A 131 -2.05 -17.64 -3.14
N THR A 132 -3.14 -18.24 -3.60
CA THR A 132 -3.48 -19.66 -3.45
C THR A 132 -3.93 -20.23 -4.78
N HIS A 133 -3.68 -21.52 -5.00
CA HIS A 133 -4.16 -22.24 -6.18
C HIS A 133 -4.31 -23.73 -5.83
N ARG A 134 -5.38 -24.38 -6.34
CA ARG A 134 -5.70 -25.78 -6.00
C ARG A 134 -4.51 -26.72 -6.18
N ASP A 135 -3.74 -26.54 -7.25
CA ASP A 135 -2.66 -27.43 -7.63
C ASP A 135 -1.28 -26.99 -7.10
N TYR A 136 -1.14 -25.74 -6.62
CA TYR A 136 0.16 -25.15 -6.26
C TYR A 136 0.28 -24.76 -4.78
N ALA A 137 -0.77 -24.21 -4.18
CA ALA A 137 -0.69 -23.70 -2.82
C ALA A 137 -2.04 -23.72 -2.11
N SER A 138 -2.18 -24.55 -1.08
CA SER A 138 -3.38 -24.68 -0.25
C SER A 138 -3.41 -23.68 0.92
N SER A 139 -2.31 -22.99 1.17
CA SER A 139 -2.16 -22.00 2.25
C SER A 139 -1.28 -20.84 1.81
N PHE A 140 -1.31 -19.76 2.56
CA PHE A 140 -0.33 -18.66 2.40
C PHE A 140 0.04 -18.08 3.76
N HIS A 141 1.24 -17.53 3.84
CA HIS A 141 1.79 -16.92 5.03
C HIS A 141 2.28 -15.51 4.69
N VAL A 142 1.84 -14.52 5.47
CA VAL A 142 2.32 -13.13 5.33
C VAL A 142 3.24 -12.83 6.49
N ILE A 143 4.50 -12.51 6.19
CA ILE A 143 5.58 -12.43 7.16
C ILE A 143 6.26 -11.07 7.04
N THR A 144 6.67 -10.47 8.16
CA THR A 144 7.57 -9.33 8.11
C THR A 144 8.99 -9.79 7.79
N GLY A 145 9.59 -9.21 6.76
CA GLY A 145 11.02 -9.40 6.46
C GLY A 145 11.91 -8.38 7.19
N HIS A 146 11.34 -7.54 8.05
CA HIS A 146 12.11 -6.63 8.91
C HIS A 146 12.64 -7.44 10.10
N LEU A 147 13.83 -8.01 9.90
CA LEU A 147 14.53 -8.79 10.91
C LEU A 147 15.40 -7.81 11.70
N ARG A 148 15.09 -7.61 13.00
CA ARG A 148 15.95 -6.89 13.92
C ARG A 148 16.99 -7.86 14.47
N ASP A 149 18.26 -7.48 14.41
CA ASP A 149 19.34 -8.34 14.86
C ASP A 149 19.49 -8.36 16.40
N ASP A 150 18.93 -7.36 17.10
CA ASP A 150 19.20 -7.12 18.52
C ASP A 150 17.99 -7.22 19.48
N ASP A 151 16.77 -7.47 18.97
CA ASP A 151 15.57 -7.53 19.83
C ASP A 151 15.27 -8.95 20.29
N LYS A 152 15.67 -9.28 21.50
CA LYS A 152 15.31 -10.53 22.21
C LYS A 152 13.79 -10.64 22.49
N GLU A 153 13.03 -9.59 22.30
CA GLU A 153 11.59 -9.52 22.59
C GLU A 153 10.70 -9.77 21.35
N ASN A 154 11.25 -9.80 20.13
CA ASN A 154 10.48 -10.14 18.96
C ASN A 154 10.38 -11.66 18.77
N PRO A 155 9.20 -12.21 18.46
CA PRO A 155 9.05 -13.62 18.18
C PRO A 155 9.95 -14.02 17.00
N GLU A 156 10.82 -14.97 17.24
CA GLU A 156 11.76 -15.48 16.24
C GLU A 156 10.97 -16.15 15.09
N ILE A 157 11.36 -15.86 13.85
CA ILE A 157 10.74 -16.53 12.69
C ILE A 157 11.15 -18.00 12.68
N ASN A 158 10.17 -18.89 12.74
CA ASN A 158 10.40 -20.33 12.61
C ASN A 158 10.67 -20.69 11.14
N TRP A 159 11.92 -20.55 10.73
CA TRP A 159 12.35 -20.81 9.35
C TRP A 159 12.12 -22.26 8.92
N ASN A 160 12.27 -23.23 9.83
CA ASN A 160 12.01 -24.63 9.54
C ASN A 160 10.54 -24.86 9.18
N ALA A 161 9.61 -24.30 9.96
CA ALA A 161 8.19 -24.41 9.64
C ALA A 161 7.85 -23.77 8.30
N LEU A 162 8.42 -22.60 8.00
CA LEU A 162 8.19 -21.90 6.72
C LEU A 162 8.80 -22.64 5.53
N ALA A 163 10.00 -23.21 5.68
CA ALA A 163 10.65 -23.97 4.62
C ALA A 163 9.86 -25.22 4.22
N ASN A 164 9.26 -25.87 5.20
CA ASN A 164 8.51 -27.14 5.01
C ASN A 164 7.02 -26.95 4.68
N THR A 165 6.52 -25.71 4.59
CA THR A 165 5.13 -25.49 4.15
C THR A 165 5.00 -25.56 2.63
N ASN A 166 3.89 -26.15 2.16
CA ASN A 166 3.49 -26.19 0.75
C ASN A 166 2.66 -24.96 0.35
N GLY A 167 2.75 -23.87 1.12
CA GLY A 167 2.02 -22.63 0.89
C GLY A 167 2.87 -21.54 0.24
N THR A 168 2.22 -20.50 -0.17
CA THR A 168 2.88 -19.28 -0.65
C THR A 168 3.41 -18.47 0.54
N LEU A 169 4.69 -18.08 0.50
CA LEU A 169 5.28 -17.17 1.48
C LEU A 169 5.34 -15.76 0.89
N VAL A 170 4.82 -14.79 1.61
CA VAL A 170 4.85 -13.38 1.19
C VAL A 170 5.55 -12.56 2.26
N PHE A 171 6.74 -12.05 1.95
CA PHE A 171 7.47 -11.19 2.86
C PHE A 171 7.24 -9.72 2.52
N LEU A 172 6.79 -8.97 3.53
CA LEU A 172 6.70 -7.51 3.50
C LEU A 172 7.96 -6.92 4.14
N MET A 173 8.41 -5.75 3.68
CA MET A 173 9.58 -5.04 4.23
C MET A 173 10.89 -5.86 4.22
N GLY A 174 11.01 -6.86 3.34
CA GLY A 174 12.09 -7.83 3.35
C GLY A 174 13.29 -7.51 2.46
N VAL A 175 13.28 -6.44 1.66
CA VAL A 175 14.32 -6.19 0.64
C VAL A 175 15.72 -6.08 1.25
N ALA A 176 15.86 -5.36 2.38
CA ALA A 176 17.15 -5.22 3.06
C ALA A 176 17.69 -6.56 3.62
N ASN A 177 16.80 -7.50 3.90
CA ASN A 177 17.12 -8.81 4.48
C ASN A 177 16.94 -9.96 3.46
N LEU A 178 16.85 -9.66 2.17
CA LEU A 178 16.54 -10.66 1.13
C LEU A 178 17.53 -11.83 1.13
N GLN A 179 18.82 -11.55 1.27
CA GLN A 179 19.87 -12.59 1.36
C GLN A 179 19.66 -13.50 2.58
N LYS A 180 19.36 -12.92 3.76
CA LYS A 180 19.11 -13.67 4.99
C LYS A 180 17.83 -14.52 4.87
N ILE A 181 16.78 -13.97 4.23
CA ILE A 181 15.52 -14.68 3.97
C ILE A 181 15.75 -15.89 3.08
N SER A 182 16.40 -15.72 1.92
CA SER A 182 16.62 -16.80 0.97
C SER A 182 17.54 -17.86 1.53
N SER A 183 18.66 -17.48 2.15
CA SER A 183 19.62 -18.42 2.72
C SER A 183 19.02 -19.23 3.90
N ASN A 184 18.20 -18.61 4.76
CA ASN A 184 17.55 -19.37 5.85
C ASN A 184 16.53 -20.37 5.32
N LEU A 185 15.70 -19.98 4.34
CA LEU A 185 14.75 -20.94 3.74
C LEU A 185 15.45 -22.12 3.08
N ILE A 186 16.55 -21.90 2.35
CA ILE A 186 17.34 -22.97 1.73
C ILE A 186 18.00 -23.83 2.80
N LYS A 187 18.61 -23.23 3.83
CA LYS A 187 19.26 -23.96 4.94
C LYS A 187 18.30 -24.90 5.64
N GLU A 188 17.04 -24.50 5.80
CA GLU A 188 15.99 -25.28 6.45
C GLU A 188 15.26 -26.24 5.49
N GLY A 189 15.74 -26.40 4.26
CA GLY A 189 15.31 -27.46 3.35
C GLY A 189 14.39 -27.03 2.21
N LYS A 190 14.03 -25.75 2.07
CA LYS A 190 13.27 -25.32 0.90
C LYS A 190 14.13 -25.41 -0.36
N SER A 191 13.57 -25.93 -1.45
CA SER A 191 14.30 -26.09 -2.71
C SER A 191 14.87 -24.74 -3.17
N LYS A 192 16.15 -24.73 -3.55
CA LYS A 192 16.85 -23.59 -4.12
C LYS A 192 16.23 -23.11 -5.44
N ASP A 193 15.58 -24.02 -6.17
CA ASP A 193 14.90 -23.75 -7.43
C ASP A 193 13.47 -23.20 -7.24
N THR A 194 12.99 -23.09 -5.98
CA THR A 194 11.64 -22.53 -5.69
C THR A 194 11.49 -21.16 -6.35
N PRO A 195 10.42 -20.94 -7.14
CA PRO A 195 10.19 -19.66 -7.80
C PRO A 195 9.96 -18.52 -6.81
N VAL A 196 10.53 -17.35 -7.13
CA VAL A 196 10.39 -16.13 -6.33
C VAL A 196 10.03 -14.97 -7.25
N ALA A 197 9.09 -14.12 -6.79
CA ALA A 197 8.78 -12.86 -7.44
C ALA A 197 9.07 -11.68 -6.52
N LEU A 198 9.73 -10.65 -7.06
CA LEU A 198 9.94 -9.34 -6.44
C LEU A 198 8.98 -8.35 -7.09
N ILE A 199 8.01 -7.83 -6.32
CA ILE A 199 6.94 -6.98 -6.85
C ILE A 199 7.07 -5.59 -6.25
N SER A 200 7.61 -4.66 -7.04
CA SER A 200 7.82 -3.28 -6.64
C SER A 200 6.64 -2.39 -7.04
N TRP A 201 6.26 -1.44 -6.19
CA TRP A 201 5.18 -0.48 -6.44
C TRP A 201 3.89 -1.14 -6.96
N ALA A 202 3.54 -2.26 -6.36
CA ALA A 202 2.39 -3.08 -6.77
C ALA A 202 1.12 -2.25 -6.96
N THR A 203 0.30 -2.62 -7.94
CA THR A 203 -0.99 -2.03 -8.33
C THR A 203 -0.91 -0.61 -8.92
N ARG A 204 0.28 -0.06 -9.08
CA ARG A 204 0.48 1.26 -9.70
C ARG A 204 0.99 1.09 -11.14
N SER A 205 0.83 2.11 -11.96
CA SER A 205 1.30 2.10 -13.35
C SER A 205 2.81 1.91 -13.49
N ASN A 206 3.58 2.18 -12.44
CA ASN A 206 5.02 1.93 -12.37
C ASN A 206 5.36 0.62 -11.64
N GLN A 207 4.41 -0.31 -11.53
CA GLN A 207 4.68 -1.65 -11.02
C GLN A 207 5.81 -2.29 -11.82
N ARG A 208 6.69 -3.00 -11.11
CA ARG A 208 7.75 -3.80 -11.73
C ARG A 208 7.80 -5.15 -11.04
N VAL A 209 7.72 -6.20 -11.82
CA VAL A 209 7.83 -7.57 -11.33
C VAL A 209 9.06 -8.22 -11.92
N ILE A 210 9.87 -8.82 -11.05
CA ILE A 210 11.06 -9.56 -11.41
C ILE A 210 10.91 -10.95 -10.85
N THR A 211 11.04 -11.97 -11.67
CA THR A 211 11.03 -13.38 -11.28
C THR A 211 12.45 -13.94 -11.21
N SER A 212 12.69 -14.86 -10.29
CA SER A 212 13.96 -15.53 -10.07
C SER A 212 13.72 -16.85 -9.35
N THR A 213 14.79 -17.57 -8.99
CA THR A 213 14.74 -18.69 -8.05
C THR A 213 15.20 -18.26 -6.65
N LEU A 214 14.90 -19.03 -5.64
CA LEU A 214 15.29 -18.75 -4.26
C LEU A 214 16.81 -18.63 -4.11
N GLU A 215 17.59 -19.42 -4.88
CA GLU A 215 19.05 -19.36 -4.91
C GLU A 215 19.56 -18.02 -5.48
N ASN A 216 18.96 -17.56 -6.58
CA ASN A 216 19.49 -16.44 -7.37
C ASN A 216 18.82 -15.08 -7.06
N VAL A 217 17.78 -15.06 -6.21
CA VAL A 217 16.95 -13.87 -6.01
C VAL A 217 17.72 -12.69 -5.44
N TYR A 218 18.70 -12.91 -4.58
CA TYR A 218 19.51 -11.84 -4.00
C TYR A 218 20.38 -11.16 -5.06
N GLU A 219 21.13 -11.94 -5.84
CA GLU A 219 21.98 -11.42 -6.91
C GLU A 219 21.14 -10.73 -7.99
N THR A 220 19.98 -11.30 -8.31
CA THR A 220 19.02 -10.70 -9.23
C THR A 220 18.52 -9.35 -8.69
N ALA A 221 18.20 -9.25 -7.41
CA ALA A 221 17.74 -8.00 -6.80
C ALA A 221 18.81 -6.91 -6.82
N VAL A 222 20.09 -7.28 -6.59
CA VAL A 222 21.23 -6.37 -6.66
C VAL A 222 21.42 -5.87 -8.09
N ARG A 223 21.51 -6.78 -9.07
CA ARG A 223 21.68 -6.46 -10.49
C ARG A 223 20.58 -5.54 -11.01
N GLU A 224 19.33 -5.82 -10.62
CA GLU A 224 18.14 -5.10 -11.05
C GLU A 224 17.86 -3.86 -10.20
N ASN A 225 18.72 -3.52 -9.23
CA ASN A 225 18.61 -2.36 -8.33
C ASN A 225 17.23 -2.28 -7.65
N VAL A 226 16.76 -3.41 -7.12
CA VAL A 226 15.44 -3.50 -6.44
C VAL A 226 15.46 -2.66 -5.16
N LYS A 227 14.44 -1.80 -5.00
CA LYS A 227 14.32 -0.89 -3.85
C LYS A 227 12.94 -0.98 -3.20
N PRO A 228 12.83 -0.68 -1.91
CA PRO A 228 11.53 -0.55 -1.24
C PRO A 228 10.67 0.58 -1.85
N PRO A 229 9.33 0.41 -1.92
CA PRO A 229 8.57 -0.73 -1.41
C PRO A 229 8.53 -1.88 -2.41
N THR A 230 8.85 -3.09 -1.96
CA THR A 230 8.81 -4.31 -2.77
C THR A 230 8.34 -5.47 -1.90
N LEU A 231 7.44 -6.28 -2.45
CA LEU A 231 6.99 -7.56 -1.90
C LEU A 231 7.91 -8.66 -2.39
N ILE A 232 8.11 -9.69 -1.57
CA ILE A 232 8.81 -10.90 -1.96
C ILE A 232 7.80 -12.05 -1.85
N ALA A 233 7.46 -12.68 -2.97
CA ALA A 233 6.59 -13.85 -3.00
C ALA A 233 7.42 -15.07 -3.35
N VAL A 234 7.32 -16.13 -2.53
CA VAL A 234 8.06 -17.39 -2.70
C VAL A 234 7.07 -18.55 -2.80
N GLY A 235 7.17 -19.32 -3.87
CA GLY A 235 6.33 -20.50 -4.09
C GLY A 235 5.97 -20.71 -5.55
N ASP A 236 5.49 -21.89 -5.87
CA ASP A 236 5.22 -22.37 -7.24
C ASP A 236 4.11 -21.57 -7.95
N VAL A 237 3.24 -20.88 -7.20
CA VAL A 237 2.23 -19.98 -7.77
C VAL A 237 2.82 -18.87 -8.63
N VAL A 238 4.11 -18.56 -8.44
CA VAL A 238 4.82 -17.53 -9.23
C VAL A 238 4.89 -17.92 -10.71
N GLU A 239 4.93 -19.19 -11.05
CA GLU A 239 4.95 -19.69 -12.43
C GLU A 239 3.66 -19.36 -13.21
N LEU A 240 2.57 -19.13 -12.50
CA LEU A 240 1.29 -18.79 -13.13
C LEU A 240 1.24 -17.37 -13.70
N ARG A 241 2.21 -16.52 -13.32
CA ARG A 241 2.26 -15.13 -13.73
C ARG A 241 2.17 -14.93 -15.24
N ASP A 242 2.93 -15.70 -16.03
CA ASP A 242 2.99 -15.54 -17.48
C ASP A 242 1.62 -15.77 -18.14
N LYS A 243 0.78 -16.58 -17.52
CA LYS A 243 -0.57 -16.90 -18.00
C LYS A 243 -1.62 -15.92 -17.48
N LEU A 244 -1.42 -15.36 -16.28
CA LEU A 244 -2.44 -14.60 -15.55
C LEU A 244 -2.15 -13.09 -15.45
N ASN A 245 -1.06 -12.60 -16.04
CA ASN A 245 -0.73 -11.19 -16.03
C ASN A 245 -1.72 -10.38 -16.88
N PHE A 246 -2.66 -9.72 -16.20
CA PHE A 246 -3.67 -8.87 -16.84
C PHE A 246 -3.35 -7.37 -16.73
N PHE A 247 -2.53 -6.98 -15.76
CA PHE A 247 -2.35 -5.56 -15.43
C PHE A 247 -1.26 -4.91 -16.27
N GLU A 248 -0.10 -5.56 -16.37
CA GLU A 248 1.04 -5.02 -17.14
C GLU A 248 0.85 -5.15 -18.66
N SER A 249 -0.11 -5.98 -19.10
CA SER A 249 -0.50 -6.11 -20.51
C SER A 249 -1.42 -4.99 -20.99
N LYS A 250 -1.89 -4.10 -20.11
CA LYS A 250 -2.77 -2.99 -20.48
C LYS A 250 -2.06 -1.98 -21.41
N PRO A 251 -2.79 -1.39 -22.38
CA PRO A 251 -2.19 -0.55 -23.44
C PRO A 251 -1.39 0.67 -22.95
N LEU A 252 -1.78 1.24 -21.81
CA LEU A 252 -1.13 2.42 -21.24
C LEU A 252 -0.29 2.10 -20.00
N PHE A 253 -0.05 0.82 -19.69
CA PHE A 253 0.79 0.44 -18.57
C PHE A 253 2.18 1.08 -18.69
N GLY A 254 2.69 1.63 -17.58
CA GLY A 254 3.97 2.33 -17.54
C GLY A 254 3.98 3.73 -18.16
N LYS A 255 2.85 4.20 -18.70
CA LYS A 255 2.77 5.53 -19.32
C LYS A 255 2.25 6.58 -18.35
N ASN A 256 2.91 7.74 -18.31
CA ASN A 256 2.41 8.94 -17.68
C ASN A 256 1.70 9.79 -18.74
N VAL A 257 0.44 10.14 -18.48
CA VAL A 257 -0.38 10.90 -19.44
C VAL A 257 -0.80 12.21 -18.78
N ILE A 258 -0.33 13.32 -19.33
CA ILE A 258 -0.70 14.66 -18.84
C ILE A 258 -2.10 15.00 -19.36
N VAL A 259 -3.00 15.37 -18.43
CA VAL A 259 -4.38 15.80 -18.73
C VAL A 259 -4.50 17.28 -18.42
N THR A 260 -4.62 18.12 -19.46
CA THR A 260 -4.62 19.58 -19.35
C THR A 260 -6.02 20.20 -19.25
N ARG A 261 -7.08 19.39 -19.33
CA ARG A 261 -8.48 19.84 -19.23
C ARG A 261 -8.80 20.42 -17.84
N SER A 262 -9.83 21.25 -17.77
CA SER A 262 -10.37 21.74 -16.48
C SER A 262 -10.77 20.56 -15.58
N ARG A 263 -10.67 20.72 -14.26
CA ARG A 263 -10.98 19.65 -13.29
C ARG A 263 -12.37 19.05 -13.46
N THR A 264 -13.37 19.87 -13.77
CA THR A 264 -14.76 19.44 -13.96
C THR A 264 -14.96 18.56 -15.19
N GLN A 265 -14.08 18.65 -16.19
CA GLN A 265 -14.17 17.90 -17.45
C GLN A 265 -13.15 16.76 -17.55
N SER A 266 -12.21 16.65 -16.59
CA SER A 266 -11.11 15.66 -16.66
C SER A 266 -11.49 14.29 -16.12
N SER A 267 -12.49 14.16 -15.25
CA SER A 267 -12.76 12.95 -14.47
C SER A 267 -12.97 11.68 -15.33
N SER A 268 -13.74 11.78 -16.42
CA SER A 268 -13.97 10.63 -17.31
C SER A 268 -12.72 10.21 -18.09
N LEU A 269 -11.90 11.17 -18.54
CA LEU A 269 -10.64 10.89 -19.23
C LEU A 269 -9.59 10.30 -18.29
N VAL A 270 -9.47 10.85 -17.09
CA VAL A 270 -8.59 10.35 -16.01
C VAL A 270 -8.94 8.90 -15.68
N SER A 271 -10.24 8.60 -15.51
CA SER A 271 -10.69 7.22 -15.26
C SER A 271 -10.31 6.28 -16.41
N LYS A 272 -10.57 6.66 -17.66
CA LYS A 272 -10.22 5.83 -18.83
C LYS A 272 -8.73 5.57 -18.96
N ILE A 273 -7.89 6.57 -18.72
CA ILE A 273 -6.43 6.41 -18.73
C ILE A 273 -6.01 5.41 -17.64
N SER A 274 -6.55 5.54 -16.41
CA SER A 274 -6.27 4.61 -15.32
C SER A 274 -6.76 3.19 -15.62
N ASP A 275 -7.94 3.03 -16.21
CA ASP A 275 -8.49 1.71 -16.59
C ASP A 275 -7.63 1.00 -17.64
N LEU A 276 -6.97 1.77 -18.50
CA LEU A 276 -5.99 1.27 -19.47
C LEU A 276 -4.58 1.08 -18.88
N GLY A 277 -4.41 1.23 -17.56
CA GLY A 277 -3.14 1.00 -16.85
C GLY A 277 -2.20 2.21 -16.83
N GLY A 278 -2.59 3.36 -17.37
CA GLY A 278 -1.79 4.57 -17.37
C GLY A 278 -1.84 5.35 -16.05
N ASN A 279 -0.89 6.24 -15.84
CA ASN A 279 -0.87 7.19 -14.74
C ASN A 279 -1.31 8.58 -15.23
N PRO A 280 -2.55 9.02 -14.98
CA PRO A 280 -2.98 10.36 -15.35
C PRO A 280 -2.36 11.40 -14.42
N ILE A 281 -1.74 12.43 -15.01
CA ILE A 281 -1.20 13.59 -14.31
C ILE A 281 -2.07 14.79 -14.67
N GLU A 282 -2.92 15.20 -13.75
CA GLU A 282 -3.81 16.34 -13.97
C GLU A 282 -3.06 17.68 -13.79
N VAL A 283 -2.94 18.42 -14.89
CA VAL A 283 -2.35 19.77 -14.95
C VAL A 283 -3.35 20.70 -15.62
N PRO A 284 -4.43 21.11 -14.95
CA PRO A 284 -5.44 21.97 -15.56
C PRO A 284 -4.81 23.31 -15.93
N THR A 285 -4.83 23.63 -17.22
CA THR A 285 -4.28 24.90 -17.77
C THR A 285 -5.34 25.98 -17.92
N ILE A 286 -6.61 25.62 -17.74
CA ILE A 286 -7.76 26.53 -17.81
C ILE A 286 -8.65 26.33 -16.59
N LYS A 287 -9.22 27.45 -16.11
CA LYS A 287 -10.27 27.47 -15.10
C LYS A 287 -11.52 28.07 -15.74
N ILE A 288 -12.64 27.35 -15.65
CA ILE A 288 -13.94 27.88 -16.12
C ILE A 288 -14.61 28.49 -14.90
N GLU A 289 -14.83 29.78 -14.94
CA GLU A 289 -15.52 30.54 -13.89
C GLU A 289 -16.85 31.10 -14.43
N LYS A 290 -17.85 31.11 -13.55
CA LYS A 290 -19.12 31.75 -13.85
C LYS A 290 -18.89 33.27 -13.84
N ILE A 291 -19.30 33.98 -14.91
CA ILE A 291 -19.25 35.44 -14.95
C ILE A 291 -20.35 35.93 -14.00
N GLU A 292 -19.96 36.64 -12.94
CA GLU A 292 -20.90 37.34 -12.07
C GLU A 292 -21.40 38.60 -12.81
N ASN A 293 -22.71 38.84 -12.80
CA ASN A 293 -23.37 39.97 -13.49
C ASN A 293 -23.25 39.96 -15.04
N ASN A 294 -23.61 38.84 -15.66
CA ASN A 294 -23.64 38.78 -17.12
C ASN A 294 -24.97 39.34 -17.67
N ILE A 295 -25.06 40.70 -17.69
CA ILE A 295 -26.24 41.46 -18.17
C ILE A 295 -26.60 41.14 -19.63
N ALA A 296 -25.68 40.53 -20.40
CA ALA A 296 -25.94 40.16 -21.80
C ALA A 296 -26.69 38.81 -21.95
N LEU A 297 -26.89 38.07 -20.86
CA LEU A 297 -27.60 36.81 -20.84
C LEU A 297 -28.94 36.87 -20.08
N GLU A 298 -29.28 38.01 -19.46
CA GLU A 298 -30.58 38.37 -18.92
C GLU A 298 -31.42 39.06 -19.99
#